data_91971bc27637dfb080680a6e4a184f2f
#
_entry.id   91971bc27637dfb080680a6e4a184f2f
#
_cell.length_a   1.000
_cell.length_b   1.000
_cell.length_c   1.000
_cell.angle_alpha   90.00
_cell.angle_beta   90.00
_cell.angle_gamma   90.00
#
_symmetry.space_group_name_H-M   'P 1'
#
loop_
_entity.id
_entity.type
_entity.pdbx_description
1 polymer ?
#
loop_
_entity_poly.entity_id
_entity_poly.type
_entity_poly.pdbx_seq_one_letter_code
_entity_poly.pdbx_strand_id
1 'polypeptide(L)'
;DVERVVFHPGYRRLPQTLIDQALQSGEAILLLVDLASSDDIALLRLKAPVTDVVPVPLYRGEEEAGRVVQLIGKGATGTGADGHDPRGPNRTTLRRAFNTITSAHERWFCHVFDAPPSALPLEGVTGNGDSGGPALIEVDGQWQLAGLSAWKVVQGDVRTARPGRYGQTSCNV
;
A
#
# COMPACT_ATOMS: atom_id res chain seq x y z
N ASP A 1 19.11 14.88 -0.86
CA ASP A 1 20.03 13.87 -0.29
C ASP A 1 19.56 13.44 1.09
N VAL A 2 19.68 12.13 1.37
CA VAL A 2 19.39 11.54 2.69
C VAL A 2 20.66 11.56 3.52
N GLU A 3 20.54 12.03 4.76
CA GLU A 3 21.62 12.00 5.75
C GLU A 3 21.58 10.70 6.56
N ARG A 4 20.37 10.28 6.99
CA ARG A 4 20.17 9.12 7.86
C ARG A 4 18.84 8.44 7.56
N VAL A 5 18.84 7.12 7.67
CA VAL A 5 17.63 6.28 7.68
C VAL A 5 17.46 5.68 9.06
N VAL A 6 16.27 5.78 9.62
CA VAL A 6 15.92 5.18 10.92
C VAL A 6 14.73 4.26 10.69
N PHE A 7 14.95 2.96 10.86
CA PHE A 7 13.87 1.95 10.80
C PHE A 7 13.11 1.91 12.12
N HIS A 8 11.83 1.62 12.03
CA HIS A 8 11.04 1.34 13.23
C HIS A 8 11.65 0.14 13.98
N PRO A 9 11.73 0.13 15.34
CA PRO A 9 12.32 -0.99 16.09
C PRO A 9 11.63 -2.33 15.86
N GLY A 10 10.34 -2.32 15.52
CA GLY A 10 9.56 -3.52 15.19
C GLY A 10 9.65 -3.94 13.73
N TYR A 11 10.44 -3.25 12.89
CA TYR A 11 10.67 -3.68 11.51
C TYR A 11 11.42 -5.00 11.46
N ARG A 12 10.89 -5.95 10.71
CA ARG A 12 11.52 -7.22 10.43
C ARG A 12 11.58 -7.46 8.94
N ARG A 13 12.77 -7.77 8.45
CA ARG A 13 12.93 -8.17 7.06
C ARG A 13 12.30 -9.54 6.84
N LEU A 14 11.47 -9.66 5.82
CA LEU A 14 10.87 -10.93 5.42
C LEU A 14 11.97 -12.00 5.19
N PRO A 15 11.93 -13.14 5.91
CA PRO A 15 12.92 -14.20 5.75
C PRO A 15 12.89 -14.82 4.35
N GLN A 16 14.05 -15.03 3.73
CA GLN A 16 14.12 -15.67 2.42
C GLN A 16 13.48 -17.06 2.42
N THR A 17 13.61 -17.79 3.53
CA THR A 17 13.02 -19.13 3.70
C THR A 17 11.49 -19.13 3.55
N LEU A 18 10.80 -18.10 4.03
CA LEU A 18 9.35 -17.97 3.84
C LEU A 18 8.98 -17.68 2.39
N ILE A 19 9.79 -16.87 1.71
CA ILE A 19 9.62 -16.59 0.28
C ILE A 19 9.77 -17.90 -0.52
N ASP A 20 10.83 -18.67 -0.23
CA ASP A 20 11.09 -19.93 -0.91
C ASP A 20 9.98 -20.97 -0.66
N GLN A 21 9.48 -21.04 0.58
CA GLN A 21 8.33 -21.90 0.91
C GLN A 21 7.06 -21.51 0.15
N ALA A 22 6.74 -20.20 0.10
CA ALA A 22 5.59 -19.71 -0.65
C ALA A 22 5.70 -20.01 -2.15
N LEU A 23 6.89 -19.87 -2.73
CA LEU A 23 7.15 -20.21 -4.12
C LEU A 23 7.09 -21.71 -4.39
N GLN A 24 7.41 -22.57 -3.42
CA GLN A 24 7.29 -24.02 -3.54
C GLN A 24 5.84 -24.49 -3.41
N SER A 25 5.12 -24.03 -2.39
CA SER A 25 3.74 -24.43 -2.12
C SER A 25 2.71 -23.72 -3.00
N GLY A 26 3.00 -22.52 -3.46
CA GLY A 26 2.05 -21.61 -4.10
C GLY A 26 1.21 -20.80 -3.10
N GLU A 27 1.41 -20.98 -1.80
CA GLU A 27 0.61 -20.36 -0.73
C GLU A 27 1.35 -19.19 -0.08
N ALA A 28 0.66 -18.07 0.11
CA ALA A 28 1.23 -16.83 0.69
C ALA A 28 0.96 -16.67 2.18
N ILE A 29 0.22 -17.56 2.83
CA ILE A 29 -0.31 -17.29 4.18
C ILE A 29 0.79 -16.95 5.20
N LEU A 30 1.92 -17.66 5.17
CA LEU A 30 3.03 -17.40 6.09
C LEU A 30 3.72 -16.07 5.81
N LEU A 31 3.82 -15.66 4.53
CA LEU A 31 4.31 -14.34 4.15
C LEU A 31 3.41 -13.23 4.68
N LEU A 32 2.09 -13.41 4.56
CA LEU A 32 1.11 -12.43 5.01
C LEU A 32 1.13 -12.25 6.54
N VAL A 33 1.27 -13.35 7.29
CA VAL A 33 1.39 -13.29 8.76
C VAL A 33 2.65 -12.53 9.17
N ASP A 34 3.78 -12.79 8.51
CA ASP A 34 5.04 -12.09 8.82
C ASP A 34 4.97 -10.60 8.46
N LEU A 35 4.45 -10.26 7.27
CA LEU A 35 4.25 -8.87 6.84
C LEU A 35 3.31 -8.10 7.78
N ALA A 36 2.17 -8.68 8.15
CA ALA A 36 1.20 -8.06 9.06
C ALA A 36 1.73 -7.87 10.49
N SER A 37 2.77 -8.59 10.86
CA SER A 37 3.41 -8.50 12.18
C SER A 37 4.68 -7.63 12.21
N SER A 38 5.11 -7.09 11.06
CA SER A 38 6.26 -6.20 10.93
C SER A 38 5.80 -4.73 10.87
N ASP A 39 6.50 -3.85 11.59
CA ASP A 39 6.30 -2.40 11.48
C ASP A 39 7.13 -1.86 10.30
N ASP A 40 6.59 -2.01 9.08
CA ASP A 40 7.28 -1.67 7.82
C ASP A 40 7.28 -0.16 7.55
N ILE A 41 7.95 0.58 8.44
CA ILE A 41 8.08 2.03 8.37
C ILE A 41 9.51 2.48 8.67
N ALA A 42 9.96 3.52 7.97
CA ALA A 42 11.25 4.17 8.21
C ALA A 42 11.13 5.69 8.12
N LEU A 43 11.94 6.39 8.89
CA LEU A 43 12.12 7.83 8.82
C LEU A 43 13.40 8.17 8.07
N LEU A 44 13.31 9.12 7.15
CA LEU A 44 14.44 9.63 6.39
C LEU A 44 14.77 11.04 6.89
N ARG A 45 15.96 11.22 7.47
CA ARG A 45 16.49 12.55 7.75
C ARG A 45 17.20 13.07 6.50
N LEU A 46 16.77 14.23 6.04
CA LEU A 46 17.39 14.89 4.89
C LEU A 46 18.58 15.72 5.33
N LYS A 47 19.60 15.86 4.47
CA LYS A 47 20.78 16.71 4.70
C LYS A 47 20.43 18.18 4.80
N ALA A 48 19.43 18.61 4.05
CA ALA A 48 18.89 19.96 4.09
C ALA A 48 17.38 19.95 4.28
N PRO A 49 16.80 20.90 5.00
CA PRO A 49 15.36 20.99 5.17
C PRO A 49 14.68 21.30 3.82
N VAL A 50 13.49 20.73 3.61
CA VAL A 50 12.58 21.12 2.53
C VAL A 50 11.78 22.32 3.02
N THR A 51 11.91 23.48 2.37
CA THR A 51 11.32 24.75 2.82
C THR A 51 10.25 25.29 1.88
N ASP A 52 10.10 24.71 0.72
CA ASP A 52 9.20 25.12 -0.37
C ASP A 52 7.90 24.29 -0.43
N VAL A 53 7.72 23.35 0.49
CA VAL A 53 6.53 22.49 0.58
C VAL A 53 6.01 22.47 2.01
N VAL A 54 4.70 22.67 2.17
CA VAL A 54 4.03 22.49 3.45
C VAL A 54 3.86 21.00 3.71
N PRO A 55 4.32 20.47 4.85
CA PRO A 55 4.14 19.07 5.20
C PRO A 55 2.66 18.69 5.29
N VAL A 56 2.31 17.52 4.80
CA VAL A 56 0.97 16.94 5.00
C VAL A 56 0.82 16.59 6.47
N PRO A 57 -0.29 17.00 7.14
CA PRO A 57 -0.55 16.63 8.52
C PRO A 57 -0.70 15.11 8.67
N LEU A 58 -0.34 14.59 9.83
CA LEU A 58 -0.60 13.20 10.17
C LEU A 58 -2.05 13.02 10.62
N TYR A 59 -2.72 12.00 10.12
CA TYR A 59 -3.99 11.55 10.65
C TYR A 59 -3.80 11.04 12.09
N ARG A 60 -4.69 11.44 13.00
CA ARG A 60 -4.61 11.09 14.42
C ARG A 60 -5.92 10.50 14.95
N GLY A 61 -6.81 10.13 14.05
CA GLY A 61 -8.05 9.43 14.41
C GLY A 61 -7.79 7.95 14.66
N GLU A 62 -8.82 7.27 15.14
CA GLU A 62 -8.82 5.83 15.42
C GLU A 62 -9.95 5.10 14.65
N GLU A 63 -10.63 5.81 13.75
CA GLU A 63 -11.78 5.30 13.00
C GLU A 63 -11.52 5.35 11.50
N GLU A 64 -10.59 4.51 11.01
CA GLU A 64 -10.25 4.43 9.59
C GLU A 64 -11.26 3.59 8.80
N ALA A 65 -11.81 2.54 9.40
CA ALA A 65 -12.74 1.63 8.73
C ALA A 65 -13.98 2.37 8.20
N GLY A 66 -14.33 2.13 6.94
CA GLY A 66 -15.43 2.80 6.24
C GLY A 66 -15.07 4.16 5.65
N ARG A 67 -13.90 4.72 5.94
CA ARG A 67 -13.44 5.97 5.32
C ARG A 67 -12.91 5.74 3.92
N VAL A 68 -13.01 6.77 3.10
CA VAL A 68 -12.37 6.79 1.78
C VAL A 68 -10.90 7.16 1.96
N VAL A 69 -10.03 6.33 1.40
CA VAL A 69 -8.59 6.58 1.32
C VAL A 69 -8.21 7.02 -0.09
N GLN A 70 -7.37 8.03 -0.21
CA GLN A 70 -6.71 8.41 -1.46
C GLN A 70 -5.30 7.83 -1.48
N LEU A 71 -5.00 7.10 -2.53
CA LEU A 71 -3.70 6.50 -2.82
C LEU A 71 -3.02 7.31 -3.92
N ILE A 72 -1.73 7.59 -3.76
CA ILE A 72 -0.96 8.36 -4.75
C ILE A 72 0.36 7.65 -5.04
N GLY A 73 0.67 7.46 -6.32
CA GLY A 73 1.92 6.80 -6.70
C GLY A 73 2.26 6.85 -8.18
N LYS A 74 3.38 6.28 -8.51
CA LYS A 74 3.92 6.09 -9.88
C LYS A 74 4.17 4.63 -10.21
N GLY A 75 3.57 3.72 -9.46
CA GLY A 75 3.75 2.28 -9.61
C GLY A 75 3.14 1.69 -10.88
N ALA A 76 3.18 0.38 -10.95
CA ALA A 76 2.64 -0.39 -12.06
C ALA A 76 1.15 -0.09 -12.26
N THR A 77 0.74 -0.06 -13.51
CA THR A 77 -0.64 0.20 -13.93
C THR A 77 -1.28 -1.07 -14.51
N GLY A 78 -2.60 -1.07 -14.58
CA GLY A 78 -3.38 -2.18 -15.12
C GLY A 78 -4.86 -1.92 -15.03
N THR A 79 -5.65 -2.96 -15.25
CA THR A 79 -7.10 -2.94 -15.07
C THR A 79 -7.50 -3.96 -14.00
N GLY A 80 -8.66 -3.76 -13.36
CA GLY A 80 -9.15 -4.74 -12.38
C GLY A 80 -9.47 -6.11 -12.99
N ALA A 81 -9.75 -6.18 -14.29
CA ALA A 81 -9.97 -7.43 -15.01
C ALA A 81 -8.66 -8.20 -15.26
N ASP A 82 -7.61 -7.50 -15.67
CA ASP A 82 -6.35 -8.14 -16.12
C ASP A 82 -5.26 -8.13 -15.04
N GLY A 83 -5.38 -7.26 -14.05
CA GLY A 83 -4.34 -6.99 -13.07
C GLY A 83 -3.27 -6.03 -13.59
N HIS A 84 -2.16 -5.91 -12.85
CA HIS A 84 -1.04 -5.06 -13.23
C HIS A 84 -0.32 -5.58 -14.47
N ASP A 85 0.05 -4.69 -15.36
CA ASP A 85 0.96 -4.99 -16.46
C ASP A 85 2.42 -4.85 -15.95
N PRO A 86 3.17 -5.96 -15.81
CA PRO A 86 4.55 -5.91 -15.33
C PRO A 86 5.51 -5.21 -16.31
N ARG A 87 5.09 -5.05 -17.57
CA ARG A 87 5.84 -4.38 -18.65
C ARG A 87 5.26 -3.02 -19.01
N GLY A 88 4.19 -2.60 -18.33
CA GLY A 88 3.53 -1.33 -18.59
C GLY A 88 4.40 -0.13 -18.24
N PRO A 89 4.05 1.07 -18.74
CA PRO A 89 4.78 2.30 -18.50
C PRO A 89 4.54 2.81 -17.07
N ASN A 90 5.11 2.13 -16.09
CA ASN A 90 5.10 2.57 -14.70
C ASN A 90 6.22 3.59 -14.42
N ARG A 91 6.13 4.31 -13.29
CA ARG A 91 7.09 5.31 -12.81
C ARG A 91 7.24 6.57 -13.67
N THR A 92 6.38 6.79 -14.65
CA THR A 92 6.43 7.97 -15.53
C THR A 92 5.45 9.05 -15.08
N THR A 93 4.21 8.68 -14.76
CA THR A 93 3.13 9.61 -14.44
C THR A 93 2.63 9.38 -13.01
N LEU A 94 2.53 10.47 -12.25
CA LEU A 94 1.89 10.43 -10.93
C LEU A 94 0.39 10.23 -11.12
N ARG A 95 -0.17 9.27 -10.41
CA ARG A 95 -1.59 8.91 -10.43
C ARG A 95 -2.17 8.92 -9.04
N ARG A 96 -3.47 9.06 -8.97
CA ARG A 96 -4.26 8.87 -7.75
C ARG A 96 -5.36 7.85 -7.99
N ALA A 97 -5.73 7.16 -6.93
CA ALA A 97 -6.90 6.30 -6.87
C ALA A 97 -7.60 6.50 -5.53
N PHE A 98 -8.85 6.07 -5.45
CA PHE A 98 -9.62 6.04 -4.21
C PHE A 98 -10.01 4.62 -3.89
N ASN A 99 -10.24 4.35 -2.61
CA ASN A 99 -10.81 3.08 -2.17
C ASN A 99 -11.48 3.28 -0.81
N THR A 100 -12.35 2.35 -0.40
CA THR A 100 -12.92 2.35 0.95
C THR A 100 -12.13 1.42 1.85
N ILE A 101 -11.70 1.91 3.01
CA ILE A 101 -11.03 1.09 4.01
C ILE A 101 -12.02 0.05 4.55
N THR A 102 -11.76 -1.22 4.30
CA THR A 102 -12.63 -2.34 4.69
C THR A 102 -12.27 -2.93 6.04
N SER A 103 -11.03 -2.78 6.47
CA SER A 103 -10.56 -3.24 7.77
C SER A 103 -9.43 -2.35 8.28
N ALA A 104 -9.39 -2.13 9.59
CA ALA A 104 -8.33 -1.40 10.26
C ALA A 104 -7.88 -2.17 11.50
N HIS A 105 -6.60 -2.08 11.82
CA HIS A 105 -5.93 -2.70 12.93
C HIS A 105 -4.90 -1.71 13.51
N GLU A 106 -4.37 -1.95 14.69
CA GLU A 106 -3.41 -1.05 15.35
C GLU A 106 -2.21 -0.63 14.48
N ARG A 107 -1.79 -1.50 13.55
CA ARG A 107 -0.57 -1.32 12.75
C ARG A 107 -0.81 -1.12 11.27
N TRP A 108 -2.00 -1.41 10.79
CA TRP A 108 -2.31 -1.36 9.36
C TRP A 108 -3.81 -1.24 9.11
N PHE A 109 -4.15 -0.73 7.96
CA PHE A 109 -5.49 -0.82 7.41
C PHE A 109 -5.46 -1.33 5.98
N CYS A 110 -6.54 -1.98 5.57
CA CYS A 110 -6.65 -2.57 4.25
C CYS A 110 -7.94 -2.15 3.53
N HIS A 111 -7.89 -2.26 2.22
CA HIS A 111 -8.99 -2.00 1.32
C HIS A 111 -9.03 -3.05 0.21
N VAL A 112 -10.22 -3.35 -0.29
CA VAL A 112 -10.46 -4.32 -1.36
C VAL A 112 -10.71 -3.57 -2.66
N PHE A 113 -10.23 -4.11 -3.79
CA PHE A 113 -10.50 -3.54 -5.10
C PHE A 113 -11.83 -4.05 -5.64
N ASP A 114 -12.86 -3.23 -5.54
CA ASP A 114 -14.20 -3.59 -5.97
C ASP A 114 -14.36 -3.48 -7.48
N ALA A 115 -15.21 -4.35 -8.03
CA ALA A 115 -15.64 -4.25 -9.42
C ALA A 115 -16.89 -3.36 -9.54
N PRO A 116 -17.10 -2.68 -10.68
CA PRO A 116 -18.38 -2.04 -10.93
C PRO A 116 -19.56 -3.03 -10.82
N PRO A 117 -20.75 -2.65 -10.29
CA PRO A 117 -21.13 -1.28 -9.94
C PRO A 117 -20.76 -0.82 -8.53
N SER A 118 -20.13 -1.67 -7.71
CA SER A 118 -19.81 -1.36 -6.30
C SER A 118 -18.63 -0.42 -6.14
N ALA A 119 -17.76 -0.36 -7.14
CA ALA A 119 -16.56 0.46 -7.12
C ALA A 119 -16.83 1.96 -7.01
N LEU A 120 -15.98 2.66 -6.25
CA LEU A 120 -15.96 4.13 -6.22
C LEU A 120 -15.51 4.72 -7.57
N PRO A 121 -15.85 5.98 -7.87
CA PRO A 121 -15.20 6.70 -8.96
C PRO A 121 -13.67 6.72 -8.79
N LEU A 122 -12.93 6.35 -9.83
CA LEU A 122 -11.47 6.22 -9.82
C LEU A 122 -10.95 5.22 -8.76
N GLU A 123 -11.73 4.20 -8.47
CA GLU A 123 -11.29 3.17 -7.56
C GLU A 123 -10.05 2.43 -8.08
N GLY A 124 -9.17 2.09 -7.18
CA GLY A 124 -7.96 1.36 -7.49
C GLY A 124 -7.24 0.85 -6.26
N VAL A 125 -6.19 0.11 -6.52
CA VAL A 125 -5.25 -0.42 -5.52
C VAL A 125 -3.82 -0.08 -5.92
N THR A 126 -2.90 -0.17 -4.97
CA THR A 126 -1.48 0.11 -5.22
C THR A 126 -0.85 -0.93 -6.16
N GLY A 127 0.01 -0.46 -7.05
CA GLY A 127 0.81 -1.28 -7.96
C GLY A 127 2.23 -1.53 -7.43
N ASN A 128 2.97 -2.41 -8.10
CA ASN A 128 4.38 -2.60 -7.81
C ASN A 128 5.14 -1.29 -8.08
N GLY A 129 5.84 -0.79 -7.07
CA GLY A 129 6.54 0.50 -7.11
C GLY A 129 5.79 1.65 -6.43
N ASP A 130 4.58 1.43 -5.90
CA ASP A 130 3.87 2.38 -5.04
C ASP A 130 4.23 2.21 -3.55
N SER A 131 5.05 1.20 -3.21
CA SER A 131 5.49 0.94 -1.83
C SER A 131 6.12 2.19 -1.19
N GLY A 132 5.71 2.51 0.04
CA GLY A 132 6.08 3.72 0.77
C GLY A 132 5.36 4.99 0.30
N GLY A 133 4.49 4.90 -0.72
CA GLY A 133 3.63 6.01 -1.16
C GLY A 133 2.51 6.29 -0.14
N PRO A 134 1.99 7.54 -0.12
CA PRO A 134 1.03 7.96 0.88
C PRO A 134 -0.36 7.37 0.66
N ALA A 135 -1.00 7.01 1.77
CA ALA A 135 -2.42 6.76 1.87
C ALA A 135 -3.03 7.87 2.72
N LEU A 136 -3.92 8.66 2.14
CA LEU A 136 -4.46 9.88 2.74
C LEU A 136 -5.95 9.72 3.06
N ILE A 137 -6.37 10.23 4.21
CA ILE A 137 -7.78 10.34 4.61
C ILE A 137 -8.13 11.82 4.69
N GLU A 138 -9.31 12.19 4.21
CA GLU A 138 -9.82 13.55 4.31
C GLU A 138 -10.57 13.75 5.64
N VAL A 139 -10.16 14.80 6.38
CA VAL A 139 -10.81 15.24 7.62
C VAL A 139 -11.06 16.72 7.51
N ASP A 140 -12.32 17.16 7.63
CA ASP A 140 -12.73 18.56 7.58
C ASP A 140 -12.20 19.31 6.34
N GLY A 141 -12.19 18.65 5.18
CA GLY A 141 -11.70 19.19 3.91
C GLY A 141 -10.17 19.23 3.77
N GLN A 142 -9.43 18.62 4.70
CA GLN A 142 -7.98 18.54 4.67
C GLN A 142 -7.49 17.09 4.57
N TRP A 143 -6.64 16.82 3.58
CA TRP A 143 -5.98 15.52 3.44
C TRP A 143 -4.90 15.34 4.51
N GLN A 144 -4.94 14.22 5.22
CA GLN A 144 -4.00 13.83 6.27
C GLN A 144 -3.38 12.48 5.94
N LEU A 145 -2.10 12.32 6.23
CA LEU A 145 -1.38 11.06 6.03
C LEU A 145 -1.82 10.05 7.09
N ALA A 146 -2.50 9.00 6.65
CA ALA A 146 -3.00 7.93 7.52
C ALA A 146 -2.15 6.67 7.46
N GLY A 147 -1.42 6.45 6.36
CA GLY A 147 -0.56 5.28 6.23
C GLY A 147 0.34 5.35 5.01
N LEU A 148 1.19 4.34 4.87
CA LEU A 148 2.10 4.14 3.76
C LEU A 148 1.79 2.81 3.08
N SER A 149 1.77 2.79 1.75
CA SER A 149 1.53 1.57 0.98
C SER A 149 2.61 0.52 1.26
N ALA A 150 2.22 -0.64 1.77
CA ALA A 150 3.15 -1.66 2.24
C ALA A 150 3.03 -2.99 1.49
N TRP A 151 1.92 -3.69 1.58
CA TRP A 151 1.78 -5.04 1.05
C TRP A 151 0.40 -5.32 0.46
N LYS A 152 0.29 -6.44 -0.25
CA LYS A 152 -0.95 -6.89 -0.91
C LYS A 152 -1.22 -8.35 -0.62
N VAL A 153 -2.50 -8.68 -0.49
CA VAL A 153 -2.97 -10.07 -0.47
C VAL A 153 -3.31 -10.46 -1.90
N VAL A 154 -2.52 -11.35 -2.47
CA VAL A 154 -2.78 -11.91 -3.80
C VAL A 154 -3.56 -13.21 -3.62
N GLN A 155 -4.73 -13.32 -4.25
CA GLN A 155 -5.55 -14.52 -4.17
C GLN A 155 -5.02 -15.61 -5.12
N GLY A 156 -5.06 -16.86 -4.65
CA GLY A 156 -4.62 -18.01 -5.41
C GLY A 156 -3.12 -18.30 -5.32
N ASP A 157 -2.61 -19.03 -6.26
CA ASP A 157 -1.20 -19.45 -6.30
C ASP A 157 -0.28 -18.26 -6.59
N VAL A 158 0.62 -17.92 -5.65
CA VAL A 158 1.53 -16.78 -5.75
C VAL A 158 2.45 -16.81 -6.96
N ARG A 159 2.67 -17.99 -7.56
CA ARG A 159 3.53 -18.17 -8.75
C ARG A 159 2.86 -17.69 -10.03
N THR A 160 1.53 -17.71 -10.07
CA THR A 160 0.73 -17.43 -11.28
C THR A 160 -0.25 -16.30 -11.11
N ALA A 161 -0.54 -15.93 -9.86
CA ALA A 161 -1.48 -14.86 -9.56
C ALA A 161 -0.99 -13.51 -10.09
N ARG A 162 -1.92 -12.73 -10.64
CA ARG A 162 -1.66 -11.36 -11.11
C ARG A 162 -2.14 -10.35 -10.08
N PRO A 163 -1.25 -9.53 -9.50
CA PRO A 163 -1.65 -8.48 -8.57
C PRO A 163 -2.53 -7.43 -9.24
N GLY A 164 -3.40 -6.77 -8.47
CA GLY A 164 -4.23 -5.66 -8.93
C GLY A 164 -5.51 -6.04 -9.65
N ARG A 165 -6.01 -7.26 -9.46
CA ARG A 165 -7.33 -7.67 -9.93
C ARG A 165 -8.43 -7.31 -8.94
N TYR A 166 -9.67 -7.23 -9.45
CA TYR A 166 -10.85 -7.09 -8.60
C TYR A 166 -10.91 -8.18 -7.53
N GLY A 167 -11.36 -7.83 -6.33
CA GLY A 167 -11.41 -8.70 -5.16
C GLY A 167 -10.08 -8.82 -4.39
N GLN A 168 -8.98 -8.26 -4.89
CA GLN A 168 -7.72 -8.29 -4.18
C GLN A 168 -7.62 -7.18 -3.13
N THR A 169 -6.89 -7.47 -2.07
CA THR A 169 -6.68 -6.57 -0.93
C THR A 169 -5.32 -5.91 -0.99
N SER A 170 -5.27 -4.62 -0.69
CA SER A 170 -4.04 -3.85 -0.50
C SER A 170 -4.02 -3.24 0.90
N CYS A 171 -2.85 -3.21 1.54
CA CYS A 171 -2.71 -2.77 2.92
C CYS A 171 -1.63 -1.69 3.06
N ASN A 172 -1.85 -0.84 4.07
CA ASN A 172 -1.02 0.32 4.41
C ASN A 172 -0.65 0.24 5.89
N VAL A 173 0.59 0.55 6.23
CA VAL A 173 1.10 0.67 7.60
C VAL A 173 1.17 2.11 8.03
#